data_7687900f666b1f44820c434f91214c95
#
_entry.id   7687900f666b1f44820c434f91214c95
#
_cell.length_a   1.000
_cell.length_b   1.000
_cell.length_c   1.000
_cell.angle_alpha   90.00
_cell.angle_beta   90.00
_cell.angle_gamma   90.00
#
_symmetry.space_group_name_H-M   'P 1'
#
loop_
_entity.id
_entity.type
_entity.pdbx_description
1 polymer ?
#
loop_
_entity_poly.entity_id
_entity_poly.type
_entity_poly.pdbx_seq_one_letter_code
_entity_poly.pdbx_strand_id
1 'polypeptide(L)'
;MHNFNNPNELPKEMLYFTYDEFQKFLSVEKDIKFRCAWQLLYYCGLRIGELKGITWKDIDFENRTVSINKQITQQSCRSRWSFSPPKTAKSNRVLPLTKVLLNDLKLLKESDSKILFGFNDTYFVIGDIAPQISSTITAKKNRNCELAGVKQIRIHDFRHSCASLLIYKGANINTVSKFLGHTKIEETLNTYTHLYKNALTDITALIDDMNNEQKSNF
;
A
#
# COMPACT_ATOMS: atom_id res chain seq x y z
N MET A 1 7.99 -32.31 1.76
CA MET A 1 8.81 -31.94 2.94
C MET A 1 7.99 -30.98 3.78
N HIS A 2 7.49 -31.45 4.94
CA HIS A 2 6.76 -30.60 5.87
C HIS A 2 7.78 -29.72 6.62
N ASN A 3 7.68 -28.41 6.49
CA ASN A 3 8.41 -27.48 7.35
C ASN A 3 7.84 -27.62 8.77
N PHE A 4 8.60 -28.25 9.66
CA PHE A 4 8.35 -28.17 11.10
C PHE A 4 8.66 -26.75 11.55
N ASN A 5 7.63 -25.96 11.87
CA ASN A 5 7.81 -24.70 12.59
C ASN A 5 8.43 -25.03 13.96
N ASN A 6 9.60 -24.47 14.24
CA ASN A 6 10.24 -24.57 15.53
C ASN A 6 9.39 -23.79 16.56
N PRO A 7 8.79 -24.43 17.58
CA PRO A 7 7.90 -23.76 18.53
C PRO A 7 8.61 -22.69 19.40
N ASN A 8 9.93 -22.59 19.32
CA ASN A 8 10.75 -21.62 20.06
C ASN A 8 11.20 -20.41 19.22
N GLU A 9 10.82 -20.30 17.95
CA GLU A 9 11.04 -19.07 17.20
C GLU A 9 10.02 -18.03 17.65
N LEU A 10 10.48 -16.98 18.32
CA LEU A 10 9.67 -15.78 18.56
C LEU A 10 9.10 -15.29 17.23
N PRO A 11 7.81 -14.93 17.18
CA PRO A 11 7.23 -14.41 15.96
C PRO A 11 8.08 -13.23 15.47
N LYS A 12 8.57 -13.32 14.23
CA LYS A 12 9.33 -12.25 13.62
C LYS A 12 8.50 -10.96 13.72
N GLU A 13 9.05 -9.99 14.46
CA GLU A 13 8.41 -8.69 14.63
C GLU A 13 8.11 -8.11 13.25
N MET A 14 6.84 -7.76 13.03
CA MET A 14 6.38 -7.24 11.74
C MET A 14 6.90 -5.82 11.58
N LEU A 15 7.84 -5.64 10.67
CA LEU A 15 8.40 -4.33 10.37
C LEU A 15 7.42 -3.54 9.50
N TYR A 16 7.17 -2.29 9.86
CA TYR A 16 6.39 -1.35 9.08
C TYR A 16 6.90 0.08 9.28
N PHE A 17 6.69 0.96 8.32
CA PHE A 17 6.97 2.38 8.48
C PHE A 17 5.84 3.06 9.22
N THR A 18 6.21 3.86 10.22
CA THR A 18 5.32 4.92 10.72
C THR A 18 5.11 5.98 9.65
N TYR A 19 4.15 6.89 9.86
CA TYR A 19 3.93 8.00 8.93
C TYR A 19 5.19 8.86 8.76
N ASP A 20 5.86 9.21 9.86
CA ASP A 20 7.06 10.05 9.84
C ASP A 20 8.24 9.35 9.15
N GLU A 21 8.43 8.06 9.37
CA GLU A 21 9.44 7.26 8.66
C GLU A 21 9.16 7.23 7.16
N PHE A 22 7.88 7.06 6.77
CA PHE A 22 7.50 7.10 5.37
C PHE A 22 7.73 8.48 4.75
N GLN A 23 7.44 9.58 5.46
CA GLN A 23 7.74 10.92 4.97
C GLN A 23 9.24 11.14 4.76
N LYS A 24 10.08 10.70 5.70
CA LYS A 24 11.55 10.73 5.54
C LYS A 24 12.00 9.90 4.33
N PHE A 25 11.46 8.68 4.19
CA PHE A 25 11.75 7.81 3.05
C PHE A 25 11.32 8.44 1.72
N LEU A 26 10.16 9.09 1.67
CA LEU A 26 9.64 9.72 0.46
C LEU A 26 10.41 11.00 0.09
N SER A 27 10.94 11.74 1.08
CA SER A 27 11.65 13.01 0.87
C SER A 27 12.96 12.85 0.10
N VAL A 28 13.61 11.70 0.17
CA VAL A 28 14.86 11.43 -0.56
C VAL A 28 14.62 10.92 -1.98
N GLU A 29 13.37 10.56 -2.35
CA GLU A 29 13.04 10.11 -3.69
C GLU A 29 12.87 11.30 -4.65
N LYS A 30 13.74 11.37 -5.64
CA LYS A 30 13.75 12.43 -6.65
C LYS A 30 13.07 12.03 -7.96
N ASP A 31 12.95 10.74 -8.21
CA ASP A 31 12.30 10.22 -9.41
C ASP A 31 10.78 10.17 -9.18
N ILE A 32 10.04 10.98 -9.94
CA ILE A 32 8.58 11.10 -9.81
C ILE A 32 7.87 9.76 -10.01
N LYS A 33 8.36 8.88 -10.87
CA LYS A 33 7.80 7.54 -11.11
C LYS A 33 7.89 6.67 -9.86
N PHE A 34 9.07 6.62 -9.22
CA PHE A 34 9.24 5.89 -7.98
C PHE A 34 8.54 6.57 -6.80
N ARG A 35 8.48 7.90 -6.78
CA ARG A 35 7.68 8.64 -5.80
C ARG A 35 6.21 8.26 -5.85
N CYS A 36 5.62 8.15 -7.04
CA CYS A 36 4.26 7.61 -7.22
C CYS A 36 4.16 6.14 -6.78
N ALA A 37 5.16 5.29 -7.11
CA ALA A 37 5.18 3.89 -6.70
C ALA A 37 5.12 3.73 -5.17
N TRP A 38 5.94 4.49 -4.44
CA TRP A 38 5.97 4.44 -2.97
C TRP A 38 4.66 4.91 -2.34
N GLN A 39 4.07 5.97 -2.88
CA GLN A 39 2.78 6.47 -2.42
C GLN A 39 1.65 5.47 -2.70
N LEU A 40 1.62 4.83 -3.87
CA LEU A 40 0.66 3.77 -4.20
C LEU A 40 0.79 2.57 -3.24
N LEU A 41 2.02 2.14 -2.95
CA LEU A 41 2.26 1.05 -2.00
C LEU A 41 1.82 1.42 -0.57
N TYR A 42 2.14 2.64 -0.12
CA TYR A 42 1.91 3.07 1.26
C TYR A 42 0.47 3.55 1.49
N TYR A 43 -0.07 4.41 0.62
CA TYR A 43 -1.40 4.99 0.83
C TYR A 43 -2.54 4.10 0.34
N CYS A 44 -2.31 3.30 -0.69
CA CYS A 44 -3.31 2.39 -1.24
C CYS A 44 -3.10 0.92 -0.81
N GLY A 45 -2.02 0.61 -0.10
CA GLY A 45 -1.73 -0.74 0.40
C GLY A 45 -1.62 -1.80 -0.68
N LEU A 46 -1.08 -1.45 -1.86
CA LEU A 46 -1.03 -2.36 -3.01
C LEU A 46 -0.03 -3.49 -2.80
N ARG A 47 -0.35 -4.66 -3.36
CA ARG A 47 0.63 -5.71 -3.57
C ARG A 47 1.57 -5.33 -4.72
N ILE A 48 2.83 -5.81 -4.71
CA ILE A 48 3.79 -5.49 -5.77
C ILE A 48 3.28 -5.87 -7.17
N GLY A 49 2.58 -7.00 -7.30
CA GLY A 49 1.98 -7.42 -8.57
C GLY A 49 0.85 -6.49 -9.03
N GLU A 50 0.04 -5.98 -8.10
CA GLU A 50 -1.00 -4.98 -8.36
C GLU A 50 -0.37 -3.66 -8.81
N LEU A 51 0.62 -3.13 -8.07
CA LEU A 51 1.36 -1.93 -8.44
C LEU A 51 1.90 -2.00 -9.87
N LYS A 52 2.57 -3.10 -10.20
CA LYS A 52 3.15 -3.33 -11.53
C LYS A 52 2.11 -3.48 -12.63
N GLY A 53 0.87 -3.85 -12.27
CA GLY A 53 -0.24 -4.05 -13.22
C GLY A 53 -1.01 -2.79 -13.55
N ILE A 54 -0.83 -1.68 -12.82
CA ILE A 54 -1.57 -0.44 -13.07
C ILE A 54 -1.10 0.19 -14.38
N THR A 55 -2.07 0.49 -15.24
CA THR A 55 -1.89 1.28 -16.47
C THR A 55 -2.61 2.62 -16.33
N TRP A 56 -2.29 3.58 -17.19
CA TRP A 56 -2.91 4.91 -17.12
C TRP A 56 -4.43 4.89 -17.24
N LYS A 57 -5.02 3.90 -17.95
CA LYS A 57 -6.47 3.71 -18.03
C LYS A 57 -7.13 3.28 -16.71
N ASP A 58 -6.35 2.81 -15.74
CA ASP A 58 -6.86 2.42 -14.43
C ASP A 58 -6.94 3.61 -13.46
N ILE A 59 -6.38 4.78 -13.83
CA ILE A 59 -6.40 6.00 -13.04
C ILE A 59 -7.51 6.92 -13.54
N ASP A 60 -8.48 7.17 -12.68
CA ASP A 60 -9.53 8.17 -12.92
C ASP A 60 -9.14 9.48 -12.21
N PHE A 61 -8.72 10.45 -13.00
CA PHE A 61 -8.28 11.75 -12.50
C PHE A 61 -9.46 12.64 -12.07
N GLU A 62 -10.64 12.44 -12.63
CA GLU A 62 -11.85 13.21 -12.33
C GLU A 62 -12.42 12.75 -10.98
N ASN A 63 -12.67 11.46 -10.82
CA ASN A 63 -13.18 10.87 -9.59
C ASN A 63 -12.08 10.62 -8.54
N ARG A 64 -10.84 10.85 -8.88
CA ARG A 64 -9.66 10.66 -8.02
C ARG A 64 -9.56 9.25 -7.46
N THR A 65 -9.65 8.27 -8.35
CA THR A 65 -9.59 6.85 -7.97
C THR A 65 -8.61 6.06 -8.81
N VAL A 66 -8.22 4.89 -8.30
CA VAL A 66 -7.48 3.86 -9.03
C VAL A 66 -8.21 2.54 -8.97
N SER A 67 -8.36 1.90 -10.12
CA SER A 67 -8.98 0.57 -10.27
C SER A 67 -7.93 -0.53 -10.16
N ILE A 68 -8.08 -1.41 -9.18
CA ILE A 68 -7.22 -2.59 -8.98
C ILE A 68 -7.98 -3.82 -9.46
N ASN A 69 -7.75 -4.20 -10.71
CA ASN A 69 -8.49 -5.26 -11.42
C ASN A 69 -7.59 -6.33 -12.05
N LYS A 70 -6.27 -6.15 -11.96
CA LYS A 70 -5.27 -7.06 -12.53
C LYS A 70 -3.97 -6.99 -11.74
N GLN A 71 -3.12 -7.97 -11.94
CA GLN A 71 -1.76 -8.00 -11.38
C GLN A 71 -0.79 -8.56 -12.43
N ILE A 72 0.48 -8.22 -12.30
CA ILE A 72 1.56 -8.84 -13.06
C ILE A 72 2.07 -10.05 -12.29
N THR A 73 2.06 -11.20 -12.97
CA THR A 73 2.71 -12.42 -12.51
C THR A 73 3.97 -12.64 -13.35
N GLN A 74 5.09 -12.86 -12.69
CA GLN A 74 6.32 -13.19 -13.37
C GLN A 74 6.32 -14.70 -13.64
N GLN A 75 6.27 -15.10 -14.90
CA GLN A 75 6.52 -16.49 -15.27
C GLN A 75 8.00 -16.80 -15.13
N SER A 76 8.33 -18.05 -14.78
CA SER A 76 9.69 -18.53 -14.49
C SER A 76 10.67 -18.47 -15.66
N CYS A 77 10.28 -18.02 -16.84
CA CYS A 77 11.12 -17.83 -18.00
C CYS A 77 11.47 -16.36 -18.17
N ARG A 78 12.77 -16.06 -18.17
CA ARG A 78 13.37 -14.72 -18.31
C ARG A 78 12.61 -13.86 -19.32
N SER A 79 12.13 -12.71 -18.90
CA SER A 79 11.50 -11.62 -19.67
C SER A 79 10.00 -11.74 -20.04
N ARG A 80 9.26 -12.77 -19.66
CA ARG A 80 7.81 -12.80 -19.91
C ARG A 80 7.03 -12.44 -18.66
N TRP A 81 6.33 -11.32 -18.74
CA TRP A 81 5.27 -10.96 -17.79
C TRP A 81 3.91 -11.26 -18.42
N SER A 82 2.92 -11.55 -17.61
CA SER A 82 1.53 -11.69 -18.05
C SER A 82 0.61 -11.05 -17.04
N PHE A 83 -0.48 -10.50 -17.56
CA PHE A 83 -1.60 -10.14 -16.70
C PHE A 83 -2.25 -11.41 -16.16
N SER A 84 -2.51 -11.42 -14.88
CA SER A 84 -3.42 -12.37 -14.26
C SER A 84 -4.53 -11.62 -13.54
N PRO A 85 -5.75 -12.20 -13.47
CA PRO A 85 -6.77 -11.64 -12.61
C PRO A 85 -6.24 -11.64 -11.16
N PRO A 86 -6.76 -10.80 -10.29
CA PRO A 86 -6.49 -10.90 -8.87
C PRO A 86 -6.85 -12.30 -8.37
N LYS A 87 -6.18 -12.77 -7.32
CA LYS A 87 -6.37 -14.14 -6.80
C LYS A 87 -7.83 -14.54 -6.51
N THR A 88 -8.70 -13.55 -6.30
CA THR A 88 -10.14 -13.74 -6.09
C THR A 88 -10.91 -12.57 -6.68
N ALA A 89 -12.18 -12.79 -7.04
CA ALA A 89 -13.09 -11.72 -7.51
C ALA A 89 -13.23 -10.57 -6.49
N LYS A 90 -13.15 -10.86 -5.19
CA LYS A 90 -13.17 -9.87 -4.10
C LYS A 90 -11.94 -8.95 -4.05
N SER A 91 -10.87 -9.30 -4.77
CA SER A 91 -9.66 -8.46 -4.85
C SER A 91 -9.82 -7.32 -5.85
N ASN A 92 -10.82 -7.35 -6.74
CA ASN A 92 -11.18 -6.22 -7.58
C ASN A 92 -11.75 -5.11 -6.69
N ARG A 93 -11.13 -3.95 -6.75
CA ARG A 93 -11.53 -2.81 -5.92
C ARG A 93 -11.14 -1.50 -6.58
N VAL A 94 -11.89 -0.45 -6.25
CA VAL A 94 -11.57 0.93 -6.61
C VAL A 94 -11.16 1.64 -5.33
N LEU A 95 -10.00 2.29 -5.36
CA LEU A 95 -9.43 2.96 -4.19
C LEU A 95 -9.35 4.47 -4.44
N PRO A 96 -9.70 5.30 -3.44
CA PRO A 96 -9.52 6.74 -3.55
C PRO A 96 -8.03 7.10 -3.51
N LEU A 97 -7.65 8.12 -4.27
CA LEU A 97 -6.31 8.69 -4.30
C LEU A 97 -6.23 9.94 -3.43
N THR A 98 -5.16 10.06 -2.66
CA THR A 98 -4.87 11.30 -1.91
C THR A 98 -4.56 12.43 -2.89
N LYS A 99 -4.82 13.67 -2.49
CA LYS A 99 -4.52 14.86 -3.34
C LYS A 99 -3.06 14.92 -3.75
N VAL A 100 -2.14 14.58 -2.84
CA VAL A 100 -0.69 14.59 -3.11
C VAL A 100 -0.33 13.57 -4.17
N LEU A 101 -0.78 12.32 -4.01
CA LEU A 101 -0.52 11.26 -5.00
C LEU A 101 -1.15 11.59 -6.35
N LEU A 102 -2.36 12.15 -6.36
CA LEU A 102 -3.02 12.55 -7.61
C LEU A 102 -2.23 13.62 -8.37
N ASN A 103 -1.66 14.59 -7.66
CA ASN A 103 -0.82 15.62 -8.27
C ASN A 103 0.47 15.02 -8.83
N ASP A 104 1.14 14.16 -8.08
CA ASP A 104 2.35 13.48 -8.55
C ASP A 104 2.06 12.59 -9.77
N LEU A 105 0.90 11.90 -9.81
CA LEU A 105 0.48 11.10 -10.97
C LEU A 105 0.19 11.98 -12.21
N LYS A 106 -0.37 13.18 -12.04
CA LYS A 106 -0.57 14.13 -13.15
C LYS A 106 0.77 14.56 -13.74
N LEU A 107 1.72 14.94 -12.88
CA LEU A 107 3.08 15.32 -13.30
C LEU A 107 3.79 14.17 -14.02
N LEU A 108 3.66 12.95 -13.52
CA LEU A 108 4.24 11.77 -14.14
C LEU A 108 3.60 11.51 -15.51
N LYS A 109 2.25 11.56 -15.64
CA LYS A 109 1.56 11.36 -16.91
C LYS A 109 1.98 12.39 -17.95
N GLU A 110 2.08 13.65 -17.55
CA GLU A 110 2.55 14.72 -18.42
C GLU A 110 4.00 14.50 -18.87
N SER A 111 4.88 14.09 -17.98
CA SER A 111 6.27 13.76 -18.32
C SER A 111 6.34 12.56 -19.27
N ASP A 112 5.65 11.46 -18.95
CA ASP A 112 5.64 10.24 -19.79
C ASP A 112 5.05 10.53 -21.19
N SER A 113 4.03 11.36 -21.29
CA SER A 113 3.42 11.73 -22.59
C SER A 113 4.36 12.53 -23.49
N LYS A 114 5.33 13.25 -22.93
CA LYS A 114 6.33 14.01 -23.68
C LYS A 114 7.55 13.18 -24.08
N ILE A 115 7.90 12.17 -23.28
CA ILE A 115 9.16 11.42 -23.42
C ILE A 115 8.95 10.09 -24.13
N LEU A 116 7.82 9.40 -23.87
CA LEU A 116 7.59 8.06 -24.39
C LEU A 116 6.95 8.11 -25.78
N PHE A 117 7.65 7.55 -26.77
CA PHE A 117 7.11 7.46 -28.12
C PHE A 117 5.85 6.60 -28.16
N GLY A 118 4.79 7.10 -28.81
CA GLY A 118 3.50 6.40 -28.92
C GLY A 118 2.75 6.25 -27.60
N PHE A 119 3.03 7.12 -26.62
CA PHE A 119 2.38 7.10 -25.31
C PHE A 119 0.85 7.05 -25.45
N ASN A 120 0.23 6.15 -24.70
CA ASN A 120 -1.21 6.04 -24.57
C ASN A 120 -1.59 5.41 -23.21
N ASP A 121 -2.87 5.38 -22.90
CA ASP A 121 -3.36 4.96 -21.58
C ASP A 121 -3.20 3.46 -21.28
N THR A 122 -2.71 2.64 -22.23
CA THR A 122 -2.34 1.23 -21.96
C THR A 122 -0.93 1.08 -21.40
N TYR A 123 -0.12 2.15 -21.38
CA TYR A 123 1.21 2.12 -20.78
C TYR A 123 1.11 1.99 -19.26
N PHE A 124 2.13 1.34 -18.67
CA PHE A 124 2.20 1.11 -17.24
C PHE A 124 2.57 2.41 -16.50
N VAL A 125 1.86 2.70 -15.43
CA VAL A 125 2.15 3.86 -14.55
C VAL A 125 3.54 3.71 -13.93
N ILE A 126 3.87 2.48 -13.48
CA ILE A 126 5.21 2.15 -12.98
C ILE A 126 5.91 1.24 -13.99
N GLY A 127 6.44 1.89 -15.01
CA GLY A 127 7.06 1.25 -16.16
C GLY A 127 7.03 2.18 -17.38
N ASP A 128 6.81 1.58 -18.54
CA ASP A 128 6.55 2.23 -19.82
C ASP A 128 5.63 1.32 -20.66
N ILE A 129 6.07 0.80 -21.80
CA ILE A 129 5.40 -0.28 -22.56
C ILE A 129 5.39 -1.60 -21.76
N ALA A 130 6.37 -1.78 -20.87
CA ALA A 130 6.52 -2.94 -20.00
C ALA A 130 6.50 -2.54 -18.52
N PRO A 131 6.03 -3.42 -17.62
CA PRO A 131 6.02 -3.14 -16.20
C PRO A 131 7.43 -3.10 -15.62
N GLN A 132 7.66 -2.25 -14.62
CA GLN A 132 8.95 -2.12 -13.95
C GLN A 132 9.41 -3.45 -13.33
N ILE A 133 10.71 -3.72 -13.42
CA ILE A 133 11.33 -4.93 -12.89
C ILE A 133 11.35 -4.90 -11.35
N SER A 134 10.96 -6.00 -10.70
CA SER A 134 10.86 -6.08 -9.25
C SER A 134 12.20 -5.85 -8.53
N SER A 135 13.32 -6.32 -9.11
CA SER A 135 14.66 -6.08 -8.55
C SER A 135 15.03 -4.61 -8.52
N THR A 136 14.67 -3.85 -9.58
CA THR A 136 14.88 -2.40 -9.64
C THR A 136 14.10 -1.67 -8.53
N ILE A 137 12.82 -2.05 -8.34
CA ILE A 137 11.99 -1.49 -7.28
C ILE A 137 12.62 -1.80 -5.90
N THR A 138 13.08 -3.03 -5.69
CA THR A 138 13.72 -3.44 -4.42
C THR A 138 15.04 -2.69 -4.19
N ALA A 139 15.89 -2.59 -5.18
CA ALA A 139 17.17 -1.89 -5.08
C ALA A 139 16.96 -0.40 -4.77
N LYS A 140 16.01 0.25 -5.46
CA LYS A 140 15.66 1.65 -5.23
C LYS A 140 15.12 1.87 -3.81
N LYS A 141 14.22 0.98 -3.34
CA LYS A 141 13.72 1.00 -1.96
C LYS A 141 14.85 0.91 -0.94
N ASN A 142 15.79 -0.06 -1.10
CA ASN A 142 16.89 -0.23 -0.17
C ASN A 142 17.75 1.04 -0.09
N ARG A 143 18.12 1.60 -1.25
CA ARG A 143 18.87 2.86 -1.33
C ARG A 143 18.14 4.02 -0.62
N ASN A 144 16.84 4.15 -0.82
CA ASN A 144 16.07 5.21 -0.18
C ASN A 144 16.00 5.03 1.34
N CYS A 145 15.90 3.79 1.85
CA CYS A 145 15.98 3.53 3.28
C CYS A 145 17.32 3.99 3.87
N GLU A 146 18.44 3.70 3.19
CA GLU A 146 19.78 4.12 3.61
C GLU A 146 19.92 5.64 3.62
N LEU A 147 19.52 6.31 2.52
CA LEU A 147 19.58 7.76 2.40
C LEU A 147 18.70 8.49 3.40
N ALA A 148 17.54 7.95 3.73
CA ALA A 148 16.60 8.53 4.68
C ALA A 148 16.92 8.20 6.15
N GLY A 149 17.86 7.29 6.40
CA GLY A 149 18.18 6.82 7.76
C GLY A 149 17.01 6.11 8.42
N VAL A 150 16.18 5.39 7.65
CA VAL A 150 15.06 4.62 8.17
C VAL A 150 15.34 3.12 8.07
N LYS A 151 14.62 2.33 8.87
CA LYS A 151 14.78 0.87 8.88
C LYS A 151 14.53 0.23 7.51
N GLN A 152 15.20 -0.88 7.24
CA GLN A 152 14.93 -1.67 6.04
C GLN A 152 13.66 -2.50 6.25
N ILE A 153 12.70 -2.34 5.33
CA ILE A 153 11.48 -3.15 5.27
C ILE A 153 11.37 -3.86 3.93
N ARG A 154 10.59 -4.92 3.83
CA ARG A 154 10.29 -5.57 2.54
C ARG A 154 9.27 -4.73 1.77
N ILE A 155 9.17 -4.92 0.45
CA ILE A 155 8.14 -4.24 -0.37
C ILE A 155 6.72 -4.56 0.14
N HIS A 156 6.48 -5.80 0.61
CA HIS A 156 5.18 -6.17 1.16
C HIS A 156 4.84 -5.44 2.46
N ASP A 157 5.84 -5.01 3.21
CA ASP A 157 5.64 -4.33 4.49
C ASP A 157 5.11 -2.88 4.33
N PHE A 158 5.15 -2.29 3.12
CA PHE A 158 4.40 -1.05 2.82
C PHE A 158 2.90 -1.25 2.99
N ARG A 159 2.39 -2.42 2.62
CA ARG A 159 0.98 -2.76 2.82
C ARG A 159 0.66 -2.96 4.30
N HIS A 160 1.58 -3.52 5.07
CA HIS A 160 1.47 -3.57 6.53
C HIS A 160 1.50 -2.16 7.13
N SER A 161 2.35 -1.28 6.61
CA SER A 161 2.40 0.13 7.03
C SER A 161 1.07 0.85 6.76
N CYS A 162 0.48 0.63 5.58
CA CYS A 162 -0.85 1.17 5.24
C CYS A 162 -1.91 0.71 6.23
N ALA A 163 -1.99 -0.59 6.51
CA ALA A 163 -2.97 -1.14 7.44
C ALA A 163 -2.78 -0.59 8.85
N SER A 164 -1.55 -0.56 9.35
CA SER A 164 -1.21 -0.04 10.67
C SER A 164 -1.56 1.43 10.80
N LEU A 165 -1.29 2.25 9.76
CA LEU A 165 -1.66 3.66 9.73
C LEU A 165 -3.18 3.84 9.82
N LEU A 166 -3.95 3.10 9.00
CA LEU A 166 -5.40 3.21 8.97
C LEU A 166 -6.03 2.81 10.32
N ILE A 167 -5.55 1.72 10.90
CA ILE A 167 -6.00 1.23 12.21
C ILE A 167 -5.65 2.23 13.31
N TYR A 168 -4.41 2.74 13.33
CA TYR A 168 -3.98 3.75 14.28
C TYR A 168 -4.83 5.04 14.21
N LYS A 169 -5.31 5.38 13.01
CA LYS A 169 -6.23 6.50 12.78
C LYS A 169 -7.71 6.16 13.06
N GLY A 170 -8.00 5.01 13.67
CA GLY A 170 -9.34 4.63 14.08
C GLY A 170 -10.22 4.03 12.98
N ALA A 171 -9.66 3.67 11.83
CA ALA A 171 -10.44 3.03 10.78
C ALA A 171 -10.95 1.66 11.23
N ASN A 172 -12.22 1.38 10.94
CA ASN A 172 -12.82 0.09 11.25
C ASN A 172 -12.12 -1.04 10.49
N ILE A 173 -11.82 -2.15 11.18
CA ILE A 173 -11.05 -3.27 10.63
C ILE A 173 -11.70 -3.92 9.41
N ASN A 174 -13.04 -3.96 9.35
CA ASN A 174 -13.76 -4.45 8.17
C ASN A 174 -13.49 -3.56 6.96
N THR A 175 -13.45 -2.23 7.18
CA THR A 175 -13.13 -1.24 6.13
C THR A 175 -11.69 -1.40 5.68
N VAL A 176 -10.75 -1.57 6.60
CA VAL A 176 -9.33 -1.80 6.28
C VAL A 176 -9.17 -3.11 5.49
N SER A 177 -9.83 -4.19 5.90
CA SER A 177 -9.80 -5.48 5.20
C SER A 177 -10.32 -5.37 3.76
N LYS A 178 -11.45 -4.67 3.54
CA LYS A 178 -12.00 -4.38 2.21
C LYS A 178 -11.07 -3.50 1.38
N PHE A 179 -10.54 -2.44 1.98
CA PHE A 179 -9.60 -1.52 1.35
C PHE A 179 -8.36 -2.24 0.82
N LEU A 180 -7.80 -3.13 1.63
CA LEU A 180 -6.67 -3.96 1.24
C LEU A 180 -7.05 -5.07 0.25
N GLY A 181 -8.31 -5.44 0.13
CA GLY A 181 -8.75 -6.57 -0.70
C GLY A 181 -8.33 -7.92 -0.10
N HIS A 182 -8.47 -8.08 1.22
CA HIS A 182 -8.36 -9.37 1.88
C HIS A 182 -9.62 -10.19 1.65
N THR A 183 -9.46 -11.48 1.39
CA THR A 183 -10.58 -12.41 1.15
C THR A 183 -11.30 -12.74 2.44
N LYS A 184 -10.56 -12.78 3.54
CA LYS A 184 -11.03 -13.09 4.87
C LYS A 184 -10.59 -11.99 5.84
N ILE A 185 -11.51 -11.54 6.68
CA ILE A 185 -11.23 -10.53 7.70
C ILE A 185 -10.21 -11.02 8.72
N GLU A 186 -10.17 -12.33 8.97
CA GLU A 186 -9.26 -13.00 9.89
C GLU A 186 -7.79 -12.71 9.52
N GLU A 187 -7.47 -12.53 8.23
CA GLU A 187 -6.11 -12.14 7.81
C GLU A 187 -5.72 -10.79 8.41
N THR A 188 -6.65 -9.84 8.44
CA THR A 188 -6.43 -8.51 9.03
C THR A 188 -6.47 -8.58 10.55
N LEU A 189 -7.43 -9.27 11.14
CA LEU A 189 -7.56 -9.44 12.59
C LEU A 189 -6.30 -10.06 13.18
N ASN A 190 -5.90 -11.24 12.72
CA ASN A 190 -4.76 -11.97 13.28
C ASN A 190 -3.46 -11.18 13.16
N THR A 191 -3.32 -10.40 12.09
CA THR A 191 -2.11 -9.62 11.82
C THR A 191 -2.02 -8.37 12.69
N TYR A 192 -3.15 -7.71 12.98
CA TYR A 192 -3.18 -6.37 13.58
C TYR A 192 -3.88 -6.31 14.94
N THR A 193 -4.30 -7.44 15.53
CA THR A 193 -4.95 -7.49 16.85
C THR A 193 -4.13 -6.82 17.95
N HIS A 194 -2.80 -6.88 17.87
CA HIS A 194 -1.93 -6.26 18.85
C HIS A 194 -2.05 -4.72 18.89
N LEU A 195 -2.46 -4.09 17.78
CA LEU A 195 -2.69 -2.63 17.71
C LEU A 195 -4.00 -2.22 18.40
N TYR A 196 -4.90 -3.17 18.65
CA TYR A 196 -6.17 -2.94 19.33
C TYR A 196 -6.11 -3.19 20.86
N LYS A 197 -4.94 -3.60 21.39
CA LYS A 197 -4.82 -3.87 22.84
C LYS A 197 -5.19 -2.69 23.74
N ASN A 198 -5.05 -1.47 23.24
CA ASN A 198 -5.43 -0.26 23.95
C ASN A 198 -6.92 0.13 23.73
N ALA A 199 -7.62 -0.48 22.78
CA ALA A 199 -8.99 -0.12 22.45
C ALA A 199 -9.99 -0.40 23.59
N LEU A 200 -9.70 -1.34 24.48
CA LEU A 200 -10.53 -1.59 25.67
C LEU A 200 -10.43 -0.45 26.69
N THR A 201 -9.25 0.13 26.83
CA THR A 201 -9.04 1.31 27.71
C THR A 201 -9.70 2.55 27.08
N ASP A 202 -9.65 2.67 25.75
CA ASP A 202 -10.31 3.76 25.02
C ASP A 202 -11.83 3.68 25.12
N ILE A 203 -12.43 2.48 25.18
CA ILE A 203 -13.87 2.28 25.38
C ILE A 203 -14.30 2.78 26.76
N THR A 204 -13.53 2.50 27.80
CA THR A 204 -13.82 2.98 29.15
C THR A 204 -13.77 4.50 29.21
N ALA A 205 -12.77 5.13 28.60
CA ALA A 205 -12.67 6.58 28.52
C ALA A 205 -13.86 7.21 27.77
N LEU A 206 -14.28 6.61 26.65
CA LEU A 206 -15.46 7.04 25.89
C LEU A 206 -16.75 6.98 26.74
N ILE A 207 -16.92 5.92 27.53
CA ILE A 207 -18.09 5.78 28.41
C ILE A 207 -18.03 6.83 29.53
N ASP A 208 -16.86 7.10 30.10
CA ASP A 208 -16.66 8.11 31.13
C ASP A 208 -16.94 9.53 30.60
N ASP A 209 -16.50 9.83 29.37
CA ASP A 209 -16.79 11.12 28.72
C ASP A 209 -18.29 11.30 28.48
N MET A 210 -19.01 10.29 28.01
CA MET A 210 -20.48 10.34 27.86
C MET A 210 -21.20 10.61 29.19
N ASN A 211 -20.71 10.03 30.29
CA ASN A 211 -21.28 10.25 31.64
C ASN A 211 -20.99 11.65 32.15
N ASN A 212 -19.86 12.25 31.76
CA ASN A 212 -19.50 13.61 32.19
C ASN A 212 -20.29 14.68 31.39
N GLU A 213 -20.55 14.46 30.10
CA GLU A 213 -21.38 15.36 29.28
C GLU A 213 -22.85 15.41 29.79
N GLN A 214 -23.39 14.30 30.29
CA GLN A 214 -24.74 14.28 30.88
C GLN A 214 -24.81 15.06 32.20
N LYS A 215 -23.72 15.12 32.98
CA LYS A 215 -23.69 15.88 34.25
C LYS A 215 -23.52 17.38 34.06
N SER A 216 -23.03 17.84 32.91
CA SER A 216 -22.87 19.28 32.61
C SER A 216 -24.13 19.94 32.04
N ASN A 217 -25.16 19.17 31.71
CA ASN A 217 -26.44 19.64 31.15
C ASN A 217 -27.58 19.69 32.21
N PHE A 218 -27.27 19.54 33.49
CA PHE A 218 -28.14 19.74 34.62
C PHE A 218 -27.55 20.80 35.56
#